data_0f94f6d85b650bddac14f18ca717fbc7
#
_entry.id   0f94f6d85b650bddac14f18ca717fbc7
#
_cell.length_a   1.000
_cell.length_b   1.000
_cell.length_c   1.000
_cell.angle_alpha   90.00
_cell.angle_beta   90.00
_cell.angle_gamma   90.00
#
_symmetry.space_group_name_H-M   'P 1'
#
loop_
_entity.id
_entity.type
_entity.pdbx_description
1 polymer ?
#
loop_
_entity_poly.entity_id
_entity_poly.type
_entity_poly.pdbx_seq_one_letter_code
_entity_poly.pdbx_strand_id
1 'polypeptide(L)'
;MIYDVVTRWDSAYKMLARALYLRKAIDHFVDEDEDLAKFKLTKKEWDQAAVIVTILLPFKMTSQRLQATKRPAIDSVFWDYEALFNKIDAIKETFNKPEYVNEEWAQELHAGVEKLSEKLEKYYNKTDAPFVYPDSCILEPRGKLVLFKQERFGGGGRNYAEQYKKNCRERYYESIEISNHNSRIIYMKNLTMKMTLMTTIAS
;
A
#
# COMPACT_ATOMS: atom_id res chain seq x y z
N MET A 1 -22.02 -13.87 -12.55
CA MET A 1 -22.13 -12.58 -11.83
C MET A 1 -21.11 -12.59 -10.70
N ILE A 2 -20.47 -11.46 -10.41
CA ILE A 2 -19.55 -11.34 -9.27
C ILE A 2 -20.34 -10.63 -8.17
N TYR A 3 -20.50 -11.29 -7.02
CA TYR A 3 -21.20 -10.72 -5.88
C TYR A 3 -20.28 -9.90 -5.01
N ASP A 4 -20.82 -8.82 -4.42
CA ASP A 4 -20.10 -8.08 -3.39
C ASP A 4 -20.05 -8.88 -2.08
N VAL A 5 -18.92 -8.78 -1.40
CA VAL A 5 -18.71 -9.31 -0.05
C VAL A 5 -18.42 -8.11 0.84
N VAL A 6 -19.38 -7.70 1.63
CA VAL A 6 -19.38 -6.44 2.42
C VAL A 6 -18.08 -6.21 3.22
N THR A 7 -17.41 -7.28 3.63
CA THR A 7 -16.15 -7.21 4.38
C THR A 7 -14.91 -7.01 3.50
N ARG A 8 -15.05 -7.02 2.15
CA ARG A 8 -13.93 -6.97 1.20
C ARG A 8 -14.15 -5.88 0.15
N TRP A 9 -13.52 -4.74 0.31
CA TRP A 9 -13.55 -3.64 -0.68
C TRP A 9 -13.18 -4.07 -2.12
N ASP A 10 -12.32 -5.10 -2.26
CA ASP A 10 -11.92 -5.66 -3.57
C ASP A 10 -13.09 -6.34 -4.30
N SER A 11 -14.08 -6.87 -3.57
CA SER A 11 -15.29 -7.44 -4.18
C SER A 11 -16.18 -6.36 -4.78
N ALA A 12 -16.34 -5.22 -4.10
CA ALA A 12 -17.09 -4.08 -4.61
C ALA A 12 -16.47 -3.55 -5.91
N TYR A 13 -15.15 -3.37 -5.95
CA TYR A 13 -14.45 -3.01 -7.19
C TYR A 13 -14.73 -4.00 -8.33
N LYS A 14 -14.56 -5.30 -8.07
CA LYS A 14 -14.76 -6.35 -9.09
C LYS A 14 -16.20 -6.40 -9.59
N MET A 15 -17.17 -6.26 -8.68
CA MET A 15 -18.60 -6.25 -9.02
C MET A 15 -18.92 -5.05 -9.92
N LEU A 16 -18.55 -3.84 -9.52
CA LEU A 16 -18.82 -2.62 -10.28
C LEU A 16 -18.10 -2.62 -11.63
N ALA A 17 -16.83 -3.00 -11.69
CA ALA A 17 -16.08 -3.08 -12.94
C ALA A 17 -16.70 -4.10 -13.90
N ARG A 18 -17.19 -5.25 -13.39
CA ARG A 18 -17.89 -6.24 -14.19
C ARG A 18 -19.25 -5.75 -14.66
N ALA A 19 -19.99 -5.06 -13.80
CA ALA A 19 -21.28 -4.46 -14.16
C ALA A 19 -21.10 -3.42 -15.29
N LEU A 20 -20.13 -2.52 -15.19
CA LEU A 20 -19.81 -1.55 -16.24
C LEU A 20 -19.43 -2.21 -17.57
N TYR A 21 -18.63 -3.28 -17.52
CA TYR A 21 -18.29 -4.05 -18.72
C TYR A 21 -19.52 -4.69 -19.37
N LEU A 22 -20.47 -5.17 -18.59
CA LEU A 22 -21.70 -5.82 -19.05
C LEU A 22 -22.89 -4.85 -19.19
N ARG A 23 -22.68 -3.54 -19.05
CA ARG A 23 -23.77 -2.52 -19.01
C ARG A 23 -24.84 -2.75 -20.06
N LYS A 24 -24.46 -2.87 -21.33
CA LYS A 24 -25.42 -3.07 -22.43
C LYS A 24 -26.27 -4.33 -22.26
N ALA A 25 -25.67 -5.42 -21.79
CA ALA A 25 -26.38 -6.67 -21.56
C ALA A 25 -27.30 -6.59 -20.35
N ILE A 26 -26.89 -5.87 -19.30
CA ILE A 26 -27.71 -5.62 -18.12
C ILE A 26 -28.91 -4.74 -18.47
N ASP A 27 -28.67 -3.63 -19.17
CA ASP A 27 -29.74 -2.73 -19.60
C ASP A 27 -30.77 -3.48 -20.46
N HIS A 28 -30.33 -4.28 -21.44
CA HIS A 28 -31.20 -5.10 -22.27
C HIS A 28 -31.99 -6.14 -21.46
N PHE A 29 -31.34 -6.88 -20.57
CA PHE A 29 -31.95 -7.89 -19.75
C PHE A 29 -33.05 -7.32 -18.82
N VAL A 30 -32.80 -6.13 -18.24
CA VAL A 30 -33.75 -5.44 -17.36
C VAL A 30 -34.92 -4.84 -18.15
N ASP A 31 -34.71 -4.49 -19.44
CA ASP A 31 -35.78 -3.98 -20.31
C ASP A 31 -36.73 -5.07 -20.85
N GLU A 32 -36.30 -6.33 -20.84
CA GLU A 32 -37.13 -7.46 -21.31
C GLU A 32 -38.12 -7.99 -20.26
N ASP A 33 -37.95 -7.64 -18.99
CA ASP A 33 -38.77 -8.16 -17.88
C ASP A 33 -39.32 -7.00 -17.02
N GLU A 34 -40.64 -6.89 -17.02
CA GLU A 34 -41.34 -5.84 -16.27
C GLU A 34 -41.05 -5.90 -14.76
N ASP A 35 -40.84 -7.08 -14.18
CA ASP A 35 -40.51 -7.25 -12.76
C ASP A 35 -39.10 -6.72 -12.45
N LEU A 36 -38.21 -6.71 -13.43
CA LEU A 36 -36.87 -6.22 -13.31
C LEU A 36 -36.72 -4.72 -13.64
N ALA A 37 -37.67 -4.12 -14.32
CA ALA A 37 -37.64 -2.71 -14.75
C ALA A 37 -37.35 -1.74 -13.57
N LYS A 38 -37.80 -2.08 -12.35
CA LYS A 38 -37.53 -1.32 -11.12
C LYS A 38 -36.07 -1.26 -10.70
N PHE A 39 -35.22 -2.14 -11.23
CA PHE A 39 -33.80 -2.19 -10.96
C PHE A 39 -32.95 -1.56 -12.07
N LYS A 40 -33.58 -0.96 -13.08
CA LYS A 40 -32.90 -0.28 -14.17
C LYS A 40 -32.13 0.92 -13.64
N LEU A 41 -30.83 0.92 -13.87
CA LEU A 41 -29.97 2.03 -13.52
C LEU A 41 -30.10 3.16 -14.54
N THR A 42 -30.18 4.38 -14.05
CA THR A 42 -30.13 5.58 -14.87
C THR A 42 -28.73 5.81 -15.44
N LYS A 43 -28.61 6.66 -16.47
CA LYS A 43 -27.30 7.07 -16.96
C LYS A 43 -26.42 7.66 -15.84
N LYS A 44 -27.02 8.47 -14.96
CA LYS A 44 -26.33 9.11 -13.83
C LYS A 44 -25.76 8.08 -12.85
N GLU A 45 -26.51 7.03 -12.52
CA GLU A 45 -26.04 5.96 -11.64
C GLU A 45 -24.92 5.13 -12.28
N TRP A 46 -24.98 4.89 -13.59
CA TRP A 46 -23.86 4.27 -14.33
C TRP A 46 -22.60 5.13 -14.30
N ASP A 47 -22.74 6.45 -14.45
CA ASP A 47 -21.62 7.40 -14.40
C ASP A 47 -21.02 7.44 -12.98
N GLN A 48 -21.86 7.41 -11.93
CA GLN A 48 -21.42 7.28 -10.52
C GLN A 48 -20.62 5.98 -10.29
N ALA A 49 -21.13 4.85 -10.78
CA ALA A 49 -20.44 3.56 -10.69
C ALA A 49 -19.04 3.61 -11.35
N ALA A 50 -18.93 4.29 -12.50
CA ALA A 50 -17.66 4.47 -13.19
C ALA A 50 -16.66 5.32 -12.37
N VAL A 51 -17.13 6.37 -11.70
CA VAL A 51 -16.31 7.21 -10.81
C VAL A 51 -15.81 6.38 -9.63
N ILE A 52 -16.69 5.59 -8.99
CA ILE A 52 -16.31 4.72 -7.86
C ILE A 52 -15.23 3.71 -8.28
N VAL A 53 -15.37 3.09 -9.46
CA VAL A 53 -14.34 2.17 -9.99
C VAL A 53 -13.02 2.89 -10.20
N THR A 54 -13.04 4.13 -10.68
CA THR A 54 -11.84 4.96 -10.87
C THR A 54 -11.14 5.27 -9.54
N ILE A 55 -11.92 5.56 -8.48
CA ILE A 55 -11.39 5.79 -7.12
C ILE A 55 -10.75 4.53 -6.55
N LEU A 56 -11.36 3.36 -6.73
CA LEU A 56 -10.90 2.09 -6.15
C LEU A 56 -9.75 1.44 -6.92
N LEU A 57 -9.59 1.75 -8.21
CA LEU A 57 -8.58 1.12 -9.08
C LEU A 57 -7.14 1.22 -8.57
N PRO A 58 -6.63 2.38 -8.11
CA PRO A 58 -5.27 2.48 -7.59
C PRO A 58 -5.01 1.54 -6.41
N PHE A 59 -5.98 1.44 -5.49
CA PHE A 59 -5.90 0.54 -4.33
C PHE A 59 -5.88 -0.92 -4.77
N LYS A 60 -6.69 -1.28 -5.77
CA LYS A 60 -6.69 -2.62 -6.35
C LYS A 60 -5.33 -2.99 -6.94
N MET A 61 -4.73 -2.10 -7.71
CA MET A 61 -3.42 -2.33 -8.34
C MET A 61 -2.32 -2.46 -7.28
N THR A 62 -2.30 -1.58 -6.28
CA THR A 62 -1.33 -1.61 -5.18
C THR A 62 -1.47 -2.90 -4.36
N SER A 63 -2.71 -3.27 -3.99
CA SER A 63 -2.96 -4.51 -3.25
C SER A 63 -2.49 -5.75 -4.01
N GLN A 64 -2.73 -5.83 -5.32
CA GLN A 64 -2.25 -6.94 -6.15
C GLN A 64 -0.72 -7.01 -6.21
N ARG A 65 -0.04 -5.86 -6.29
CA ARG A 65 1.42 -5.79 -6.30
C ARG A 65 2.01 -6.25 -4.97
N LEU A 66 1.48 -5.76 -3.85
CA LEU A 66 1.94 -6.12 -2.50
C LEU A 66 1.65 -7.59 -2.15
N GLN A 67 0.62 -8.19 -2.73
CA GLN A 67 0.28 -9.61 -2.54
C GLN A 67 1.04 -10.55 -3.48
N ALA A 68 1.85 -10.03 -4.39
CA ALA A 68 2.60 -10.85 -5.32
C ALA A 68 3.72 -11.63 -4.60
N THR A 69 3.65 -12.96 -4.64
CA THR A 69 4.58 -13.85 -3.91
C THR A 69 5.95 -14.03 -4.59
N LYS A 70 6.08 -13.60 -5.85
CA LYS A 70 7.29 -13.82 -6.66
C LYS A 70 8.44 -12.85 -6.36
N ARG A 71 8.18 -11.75 -5.68
CA ARG A 71 9.18 -10.72 -5.33
C ARG A 71 8.90 -10.19 -3.93
N PRO A 72 9.93 -9.90 -3.13
CA PRO A 72 9.76 -9.08 -1.95
C PRO A 72 9.13 -7.74 -2.35
N ALA A 73 8.16 -7.26 -1.58
CA ALA A 73 7.45 -6.01 -1.87
C ALA A 73 7.66 -4.94 -0.78
N ILE A 74 8.45 -5.27 0.25
CA ILE A 74 8.65 -4.40 1.40
C ILE A 74 9.38 -3.10 1.05
N ASP A 75 10.31 -3.17 0.10
CA ASP A 75 11.07 -2.06 -0.45
C ASP A 75 10.21 -1.05 -1.23
N SER A 76 9.05 -1.50 -1.75
CA SER A 76 8.13 -0.67 -2.53
C SER A 76 7.03 -0.01 -1.70
N VAL A 77 6.86 -0.35 -0.43
CA VAL A 77 5.72 0.10 0.40
C VAL A 77 5.60 1.62 0.45
N PHE A 78 6.69 2.35 0.65
CA PHE A 78 6.65 3.81 0.67
C PHE A 78 6.34 4.41 -0.71
N TRP A 79 6.85 3.82 -1.79
CA TRP A 79 6.51 4.21 -3.16
C TRP A 79 5.04 3.97 -3.47
N ASP A 80 4.47 2.88 -2.92
CA ASP A 80 3.06 2.56 -3.05
C ASP A 80 2.18 3.57 -2.32
N TYR A 81 2.55 3.99 -1.12
CA TYR A 81 1.85 5.06 -0.40
C TYR A 81 1.92 6.38 -1.15
N GLU A 82 3.08 6.77 -1.66
CA GLU A 82 3.25 7.99 -2.45
C GLU A 82 2.35 7.98 -3.69
N ALA A 83 2.35 6.88 -4.43
CA ALA A 83 1.49 6.73 -5.59
C ALA A 83 -0.01 6.81 -5.25
N LEU A 84 -0.43 6.24 -4.11
CA LEU A 84 -1.80 6.30 -3.63
C LEU A 84 -2.19 7.73 -3.21
N PHE A 85 -1.35 8.43 -2.47
CA PHE A 85 -1.58 9.82 -2.07
C PHE A 85 -1.73 10.72 -3.28
N ASN A 86 -0.82 10.63 -4.26
CA ASN A 86 -0.88 11.42 -5.49
C ASN A 86 -2.17 11.13 -6.29
N LYS A 87 -2.65 9.89 -6.29
CA LYS A 87 -3.93 9.54 -6.94
C LYS A 87 -5.14 10.08 -6.18
N ILE A 88 -5.12 10.05 -4.85
CA ILE A 88 -6.17 10.64 -4.03
C ILE A 88 -6.24 12.15 -4.26
N ASP A 89 -5.11 12.84 -4.25
CA ASP A 89 -5.06 14.28 -4.47
C ASP A 89 -5.62 14.65 -5.86
N ALA A 90 -5.24 13.92 -6.91
CA ALA A 90 -5.79 14.11 -8.25
C ALA A 90 -7.32 13.83 -8.33
N ILE A 91 -7.82 12.86 -7.56
CA ILE A 91 -9.26 12.57 -7.48
C ILE A 91 -10.00 13.73 -6.77
N LYS A 92 -9.45 14.25 -5.66
CA LYS A 92 -10.01 15.41 -4.96
C LYS A 92 -10.10 16.62 -5.88
N GLU A 93 -9.05 16.91 -6.64
CA GLU A 93 -9.05 18.00 -7.63
C GLU A 93 -10.13 17.80 -8.71
N THR A 94 -10.43 16.56 -9.08
CA THR A 94 -11.48 16.26 -10.05
C THR A 94 -12.86 16.70 -9.53
N PHE A 95 -13.16 16.51 -8.25
CA PHE A 95 -14.43 16.94 -7.66
C PHE A 95 -14.59 18.44 -7.54
N ASN A 96 -13.51 19.22 -7.62
CA ASN A 96 -13.55 20.70 -7.64
C ASN A 96 -13.94 21.26 -9.03
N LYS A 97 -14.05 20.43 -10.06
CA LYS A 97 -14.46 20.88 -11.41
C LYS A 97 -15.94 21.30 -11.44
N PRO A 98 -16.30 22.27 -12.30
CA PRO A 98 -17.66 22.79 -12.42
C PRO A 98 -18.74 21.72 -12.65
N GLU A 99 -18.38 20.61 -13.31
CA GLU A 99 -19.28 19.49 -13.63
C GLU A 99 -19.68 18.67 -12.39
N TYR A 100 -18.90 18.72 -11.30
CA TYR A 100 -19.12 17.94 -10.08
C TYR A 100 -19.53 18.80 -8.87
N VAL A 101 -19.10 20.06 -8.83
CA VAL A 101 -19.20 20.92 -7.65
C VAL A 101 -20.63 21.13 -7.14
N ASN A 102 -21.61 21.11 -8.05
CA ASN A 102 -23.03 21.30 -7.74
C ASN A 102 -23.83 19.99 -7.67
N GLU A 103 -23.17 18.85 -7.84
CA GLU A 103 -23.82 17.54 -7.80
C GLU A 103 -23.74 16.95 -6.38
N GLU A 104 -24.87 16.73 -5.73
CA GLU A 104 -24.96 16.20 -4.36
C GLU A 104 -24.19 14.87 -4.20
N TRP A 105 -24.37 13.95 -5.14
CA TRP A 105 -23.67 12.68 -5.12
C TRP A 105 -22.14 12.81 -5.23
N ALA A 106 -21.66 13.83 -5.94
CA ALA A 106 -20.21 14.08 -6.07
C ALA A 106 -19.64 14.64 -4.77
N GLN A 107 -20.41 15.45 -4.04
CA GLN A 107 -20.03 15.93 -2.71
C GLN A 107 -19.97 14.77 -1.69
N GLU A 108 -20.91 13.82 -1.75
CA GLU A 108 -20.89 12.62 -0.91
C GLU A 108 -19.67 11.75 -1.20
N LEU A 109 -19.34 11.53 -2.50
CA LEU A 109 -18.14 10.79 -2.89
C LEU A 109 -16.86 11.54 -2.50
N HIS A 110 -16.82 12.86 -2.63
CA HIS A 110 -15.69 13.68 -2.18
C HIS A 110 -15.46 13.53 -0.68
N ALA A 111 -16.53 13.62 0.13
CA ALA A 111 -16.43 13.35 1.58
C ALA A 111 -15.94 11.92 1.88
N GLY A 112 -16.35 10.94 1.07
CA GLY A 112 -15.83 9.58 1.14
C GLY A 112 -14.33 9.49 0.83
N VAL A 113 -13.86 10.22 -0.18
CA VAL A 113 -12.42 10.28 -0.56
C VAL A 113 -11.59 10.99 0.52
N GLU A 114 -12.14 12.00 1.20
CA GLU A 114 -11.44 12.61 2.35
C GLU A 114 -11.24 11.61 3.48
N LYS A 115 -12.28 10.86 3.88
CA LYS A 115 -12.17 9.80 4.89
C LYS A 115 -11.20 8.67 4.47
N LEU A 116 -11.14 8.37 3.18
CA LEU A 116 -10.21 7.42 2.61
C LEU A 116 -8.76 7.93 2.74
N SER A 117 -8.53 9.22 2.48
CA SER A 117 -7.24 9.90 2.66
C SER A 117 -6.78 9.85 4.12
N GLU A 118 -7.63 10.23 5.07
CA GLU A 118 -7.34 10.15 6.52
C GLU A 118 -6.99 8.71 6.95
N LYS A 119 -7.72 7.73 6.42
CA LYS A 119 -7.48 6.33 6.70
C LYS A 119 -6.12 5.87 6.16
N LEU A 120 -5.77 6.28 4.94
CA LEU A 120 -4.48 5.99 4.32
C LEU A 120 -3.34 6.60 5.13
N GLU A 121 -3.46 7.86 5.54
CA GLU A 121 -2.49 8.54 6.39
C GLU A 121 -2.29 7.84 7.74
N LYS A 122 -3.38 7.42 8.38
CA LYS A 122 -3.32 6.63 9.61
C LYS A 122 -2.52 5.33 9.45
N TYR A 123 -2.68 4.63 8.33
CA TYR A 123 -1.91 3.40 8.05
C TYR A 123 -0.47 3.72 7.68
N TYR A 124 -0.23 4.77 6.92
CA TYR A 124 1.11 5.25 6.60
C TYR A 124 1.90 5.54 7.89
N ASN A 125 1.34 6.30 8.83
CA ASN A 125 1.98 6.61 10.11
C ASN A 125 2.33 5.37 10.93
N LYS A 126 1.53 4.30 10.82
CA LYS A 126 1.85 3.00 11.45
C LYS A 126 2.98 2.26 10.73
N THR A 127 3.10 2.42 9.43
CA THR A 127 4.16 1.83 8.61
C THR A 127 5.49 2.55 8.82
N ASP A 128 5.45 3.83 9.14
CA ASP A 128 6.64 4.65 9.41
C ASP A 128 7.35 4.27 10.72
N ALA A 129 6.62 3.75 11.71
CA ALA A 129 7.17 3.37 13.01
C ALA A 129 8.16 2.18 12.95
N PRO A 130 7.91 1.06 12.23
CA PRO A 130 8.86 -0.04 12.13
C PRO A 130 10.00 0.28 11.15
N PHE A 131 11.24 0.16 11.63
CA PHE A 131 12.45 0.45 10.84
C PHE A 131 12.60 -0.38 9.54
N VAL A 132 11.95 -1.53 9.47
CA VAL A 132 12.09 -2.47 8.34
C VAL A 132 11.66 -1.86 7.00
N TYR A 133 10.66 -0.98 7.00
CA TYR A 133 10.18 -0.34 5.78
C TYR A 133 11.13 0.75 5.25
N PRO A 134 11.56 1.73 6.06
CA PRO A 134 12.53 2.73 5.58
C PRO A 134 13.88 2.10 5.24
N ASP A 135 14.35 1.12 6.01
CA ASP A 135 15.62 0.44 5.72
C ASP A 135 15.57 -0.32 4.40
N SER A 136 14.50 -1.08 4.13
CA SER A 136 14.35 -1.78 2.86
C SER A 136 14.28 -0.83 1.67
N CYS A 137 13.62 0.32 1.81
CA CYS A 137 13.57 1.35 0.78
C CYS A 137 14.95 1.98 0.53
N ILE A 138 15.73 2.24 1.59
CA ILE A 138 17.10 2.79 1.48
C ILE A 138 18.06 1.80 0.81
N LEU A 139 17.91 0.52 1.11
CA LEU A 139 18.77 -0.54 0.58
C LEU A 139 18.41 -0.92 -0.86
N GLU A 140 17.25 -0.52 -1.37
CA GLU A 140 16.87 -0.73 -2.77
C GLU A 140 17.74 0.17 -3.68
N PRO A 141 18.55 -0.41 -4.60
CA PRO A 141 19.56 0.35 -5.36
C PRO A 141 19.01 1.46 -6.26
N ARG A 142 17.75 1.32 -6.74
CA ARG A 142 17.11 2.27 -7.66
C ARG A 142 16.49 3.47 -6.96
N GLY A 143 15.96 3.25 -5.74
CA GLY A 143 15.23 4.27 -4.97
C GLY A 143 16.09 5.01 -3.96
N LYS A 144 16.83 4.24 -3.13
CA LYS A 144 17.66 4.80 -2.04
C LYS A 144 16.90 5.86 -1.24
N LEU A 145 17.46 7.06 -1.16
CA LEU A 145 16.91 8.21 -0.43
C LEU A 145 16.04 9.16 -1.29
N VAL A 146 15.85 8.84 -2.59
CA VAL A 146 15.16 9.76 -3.52
C VAL A 146 13.74 10.06 -3.05
N LEU A 147 13.02 9.05 -2.60
CA LEU A 147 11.66 9.20 -2.11
C LEU A 147 11.58 10.15 -0.90
N PHE A 148 12.46 9.96 0.08
CA PHE A 148 12.47 10.75 1.33
C PHE A 148 12.91 12.21 1.16
N LYS A 149 13.37 12.60 -0.04
CA LYS A 149 13.67 13.98 -0.40
C LYS A 149 12.47 14.74 -0.98
N GLN A 150 11.39 14.04 -1.27
CA GLN A 150 10.18 14.67 -1.79
C GLN A 150 9.48 15.49 -0.70
N GLU A 151 8.73 16.51 -1.12
CA GLU A 151 8.10 17.49 -0.24
C GLU A 151 7.20 16.84 0.83
N ARG A 152 6.45 15.82 0.46
CA ARG A 152 5.58 15.05 1.37
C ARG A 152 6.35 14.41 2.54
N PHE A 153 7.59 13.98 2.31
CA PHE A 153 8.45 13.39 3.34
C PHE A 153 9.38 14.41 4.02
N GLY A 154 9.49 15.64 3.48
CA GLY A 154 10.32 16.73 4.01
C GLY A 154 9.53 17.88 4.64
N GLY A 155 8.20 17.84 4.62
CA GLY A 155 7.33 18.89 5.12
C GLY A 155 7.47 19.16 6.63
N GLY A 156 7.34 20.41 7.02
CA GLY A 156 7.40 20.82 8.44
C GLY A 156 8.81 20.89 9.04
N GLY A 157 9.85 21.01 8.22
CA GLY A 157 11.25 21.16 8.69
C GLY A 157 11.89 19.85 9.15
N ARG A 158 11.25 18.69 8.94
CA ARG A 158 11.81 17.38 9.26
C ARG A 158 12.61 16.85 8.09
N ASN A 159 13.90 16.56 8.30
CA ASN A 159 14.75 15.91 7.29
C ASN A 159 14.71 14.39 7.45
N TYR A 160 13.63 13.77 7.03
CA TYR A 160 13.46 12.31 7.12
C TYR A 160 14.56 11.54 6.39
N ALA A 161 15.06 12.05 5.25
CA ALA A 161 16.12 11.40 4.49
C ALA A 161 17.40 11.21 5.34
N GLU A 162 17.85 12.25 6.03
CA GLU A 162 19.04 12.16 6.88
C GLU A 162 18.78 11.37 8.16
N GLN A 163 17.58 11.49 8.75
CA GLN A 163 17.21 10.72 9.92
C GLN A 163 17.18 9.21 9.62
N TYR A 164 16.50 8.79 8.56
CA TYR A 164 16.44 7.37 8.18
C TYR A 164 17.80 6.82 7.79
N LYS A 165 18.60 7.59 7.05
CA LYS A 165 19.98 7.22 6.70
C LYS A 165 20.86 7.00 7.94
N LYS A 166 20.77 7.91 8.92
CA LYS A 166 21.49 7.80 10.19
C LYS A 166 21.04 6.54 10.93
N ASN A 167 19.74 6.35 11.14
CA ASN A 167 19.18 5.21 11.86
C ASN A 167 19.52 3.87 11.19
N CYS A 168 19.45 3.79 9.85
CA CYS A 168 19.83 2.60 9.09
C CYS A 168 21.31 2.27 9.27
N ARG A 169 22.18 3.29 9.25
CA ARG A 169 23.62 3.11 9.47
C ARG A 169 23.95 2.62 10.88
N GLU A 170 23.31 3.18 11.90
CA GLU A 170 23.48 2.76 13.30
C GLU A 170 23.10 1.30 13.47
N ARG A 171 21.93 0.87 13.01
CA ARG A 171 21.49 -0.53 13.04
C ARG A 171 22.44 -1.48 12.29
N TYR A 172 22.98 -1.04 11.16
CA TYR A 172 23.95 -1.83 10.42
C TYR A 172 25.21 -2.09 11.25
N TYR A 173 25.76 -1.07 11.90
CA TYR A 173 26.95 -1.25 12.75
C TYR A 173 26.66 -2.12 13.99
N GLU A 174 25.53 -1.91 14.66
CA GLU A 174 25.09 -2.78 15.75
C GLU A 174 25.00 -4.25 15.30
N SER A 175 24.44 -4.51 14.11
CA SER A 175 24.32 -5.86 13.59
C SER A 175 25.67 -6.52 13.31
N ILE A 176 26.67 -5.76 12.86
CA ILE A 176 28.05 -6.23 12.67
C ILE A 176 28.70 -6.56 14.02
N GLU A 177 28.54 -5.70 15.03
CA GLU A 177 29.11 -5.95 16.36
C GLU A 177 28.52 -7.23 16.98
N ILE A 178 27.19 -7.42 16.91
CA ILE A 178 26.52 -8.64 17.36
C ILE A 178 27.02 -9.87 16.60
N SER A 179 27.18 -9.79 15.29
CA SER A 179 27.70 -10.89 14.45
C SER A 179 29.13 -11.24 14.81
N ASN A 180 29.98 -10.24 15.00
CA ASN A 180 31.38 -10.45 15.42
C ASN A 180 31.47 -11.05 16.82
N HIS A 181 30.62 -10.59 17.77
CA HIS A 181 30.57 -11.14 19.11
C HIS A 181 30.13 -12.61 19.11
N ASN A 182 29.07 -12.95 18.36
CA ASN A 182 28.59 -14.32 18.20
C ASN A 182 29.63 -15.23 17.56
N SER A 183 30.35 -14.74 16.55
CA SER A 183 31.42 -15.48 15.89
C SER A 183 32.58 -15.79 16.84
N ARG A 184 32.96 -14.83 17.71
CA ARG A 184 33.93 -15.03 18.76
C ARG A 184 33.49 -16.07 19.79
N ILE A 185 32.24 -16.03 20.22
CA ILE A 185 31.69 -17.02 21.17
C ILE A 185 31.72 -18.43 20.58
N ILE A 186 31.32 -18.59 19.30
CA ILE A 186 31.32 -19.88 18.62
C ILE A 186 32.76 -20.40 18.49
N TYR A 187 33.73 -19.54 18.11
CA TYR A 187 35.13 -19.90 18.02
C TYR A 187 35.68 -20.37 19.37
N MET A 188 35.42 -19.63 20.46
CA MET A 188 35.89 -20.00 21.80
C MET A 188 35.27 -21.32 22.29
N LYS A 189 33.98 -21.57 22.06
CA LYS A 189 33.33 -22.84 22.38
C LYS A 189 33.97 -24.01 21.64
N ASN A 190 34.26 -23.84 20.35
CA ASN A 190 34.93 -24.87 19.54
C ASN A 190 36.36 -25.12 20.01
N LEU A 191 37.10 -24.10 20.42
CA LEU A 191 38.45 -24.23 20.97
C LEU A 191 38.44 -25.00 22.30
N THR A 192 37.53 -24.64 23.21
CA THR A 192 37.37 -25.33 24.49
C THR A 192 37.04 -26.80 24.30
N MET A 193 36.10 -27.10 23.37
CA MET A 193 35.74 -28.48 23.04
C MET A 193 36.91 -29.30 22.49
N LYS A 194 37.75 -28.70 21.64
CA LYS A 194 38.95 -29.34 21.13
C LYS A 194 39.99 -29.59 22.25
N MET A 195 40.16 -28.64 23.15
CA MET A 195 41.09 -28.81 24.28
C MET A 195 40.63 -29.94 25.22
N THR A 196 39.33 -30.01 25.53
CA THR A 196 38.76 -31.08 26.35
C THR A 196 38.94 -32.45 25.71
N LEU A 197 38.72 -32.57 24.40
CA LEU A 197 38.97 -33.81 23.65
C LEU A 197 40.45 -34.24 23.70
N MET A 198 41.39 -33.30 23.55
CA MET A 198 42.82 -33.60 23.62
C MET A 198 43.24 -34.08 25.03
N THR A 199 42.70 -33.49 26.09
CA THR A 199 42.98 -33.95 27.47
C THR A 199 42.41 -35.32 27.75
N THR A 200 41.22 -35.65 27.20
CA THR A 200 40.59 -36.98 27.35
C THR A 200 41.31 -38.07 26.58
N ILE A 201 41.98 -37.75 25.46
CA ILE A 201 42.75 -38.73 24.66
C ILE A 201 44.15 -38.96 25.26
N ALA A 202 44.68 -38.00 26.07
CA ALA A 202 46.02 -38.08 26.69
C ALA A 202 46.00 -38.74 28.08
N SER A 203 44.82 -39.02 28.60
CA SER A 203 44.58 -39.78 29.83
C SER A 203 44.25 -41.25 29.54
#